data_88a3db2a805688db24524c37b89f8f74
#
_entry.id   88a3db2a805688db24524c37b89f8f74
#
_cell.length_a   1.000
_cell.length_b   1.000
_cell.length_c   1.000
_cell.angle_alpha   90.00
_cell.angle_beta   90.00
_cell.angle_gamma   90.00
#
_symmetry.space_group_name_H-M   'P 1'
#
loop_
_entity.id
_entity.type
_entity.pdbx_description
1 polymer ?
#
loop_
_entity_poly.entity_id
_entity_poly.type
_entity_poly.pdbx_seq_one_letter_code
_entity_poly.pdbx_strand_id
1 'polypeptide(L)'
;LPISVRETISDQYYRKHPKAEKTITKAKRQQGIDKTLDDGGAITANLEEIFKGVNIFDNNINILLNRFVSPLSSTLAVSYYKYYIMDTVDVAGDKCVDLAFVPVNSQSYGFTGRLYITLDGNYAVKKFLLNTPANINLNWVDKLRIEQEFKRMPDSTWVLANENTYVNFYIVKGAQQLYAHQLRNFDKYQFDVQNADSIFGLLGPIHELPEATAQTDTFWIHNRHVPLKEKESALDDLLAQLRKVPAFNVIIKTAEILITGYIPTTADKDKSKFDFGPMNTTFSANHLEGFRMRVGGMTTANLNPHWFGSGYLAYGVNDRKLKYNAKLTYSVNKKKYHEGESPVNNISAIQEYDVYTPGQDFLFTSKDNMFVAWKVGEPVTMMQYIRKTMLQYQKEWLNGLTLTTWARNENNEAAGTLRYDRYNADGTLTNLKSFTNTELGAQLRFAPGERAYNGREGKNSLFNLSKDAPVFKLSHQMGLKNVLGGDFNYNHTEISAEKRIWLSSFGHIDALVTAGKVWDKVPFPLLIMPNTNQSITIQPQAFNMMRALEFVSDQYVSFYFTYYMKGWILNRIPGVKWLRLREVISFSGF
;
A
#
# COMPACT_ATOMS: atom_id res chain seq x y z
N LEU A 1 23.41 -1.54 18.30
CA LEU A 1 22.91 -0.21 18.65
C LEU A 1 21.49 -0.08 18.18
N PRO A 2 20.54 0.46 18.98
CA PRO A 2 19.21 0.76 18.49
C PRO A 2 19.30 1.88 17.44
N ILE A 3 18.46 1.78 16.40
CA ILE A 3 18.34 2.80 15.37
C ILE A 3 16.99 3.51 15.43
N SER A 4 16.02 2.92 16.13
CA SER A 4 14.69 3.44 16.38
C SER A 4 14.13 2.85 17.66
N VAL A 5 13.41 3.67 18.41
CA VAL A 5 12.63 3.29 19.60
C VAL A 5 11.25 3.92 19.50
N ARG A 6 10.21 3.09 19.69
CA ARG A 6 8.80 3.54 19.70
C ARG A 6 8.14 3.06 20.98
N GLU A 7 7.38 3.95 21.60
CA GLU A 7 6.57 3.67 22.76
C GLU A 7 5.13 4.08 22.49
N THR A 8 4.19 3.25 22.90
CA THR A 8 2.76 3.54 22.74
C THR A 8 1.99 3.04 23.96
N ILE A 9 1.07 3.85 24.46
CA ILE A 9 0.11 3.47 25.50
C ILE A 9 -1.28 3.63 24.90
N SER A 10 -2.06 2.54 24.94
CA SER A 10 -3.38 2.52 24.31
C SER A 10 -4.36 1.65 25.08
N ASP A 11 -5.64 1.98 24.98
CA ASP A 11 -6.72 1.08 25.36
C ASP A 11 -7.15 0.26 24.15
N GLN A 12 -7.29 -1.05 24.34
CA GLN A 12 -7.76 -1.97 23.30
C GLN A 12 -9.15 -2.46 23.66
N TYR A 13 -10.08 -2.32 22.72
CA TYR A 13 -11.47 -2.74 22.85
C TYR A 13 -11.73 -3.88 21.89
N TYR A 14 -12.31 -4.95 22.39
CA TYR A 14 -12.69 -6.12 21.63
C TYR A 14 -14.17 -6.43 21.82
N ARG A 15 -14.88 -6.65 20.74
CA ARG A 15 -16.28 -7.11 20.73
C ARG A 15 -16.38 -8.40 19.94
N LYS A 16 -17.01 -9.42 20.51
CA LYS A 16 -17.13 -10.75 19.90
C LYS A 16 -18.19 -10.78 18.80
N HIS A 17 -19.34 -10.13 19.02
CA HIS A 17 -20.48 -10.14 18.09
C HIS A 17 -21.12 -8.75 17.95
N PRO A 18 -21.17 -8.14 16.73
CA PRO A 18 -20.32 -8.49 15.58
C PRO A 18 -18.85 -8.29 15.92
N LYS A 19 -17.96 -9.16 15.40
CA LYS A 19 -16.52 -9.10 15.68
C LYS A 19 -15.96 -7.72 15.30
N ALA A 20 -15.43 -7.00 16.27
CA ALA A 20 -14.83 -5.69 16.08
C ALA A 20 -13.70 -5.47 17.09
N GLU A 21 -12.66 -4.79 16.64
CA GLU A 21 -11.53 -4.38 17.45
C GLU A 21 -11.27 -2.89 17.26
N LYS A 22 -11.01 -2.17 18.36
CA LYS A 22 -10.66 -0.76 18.37
C LYS A 22 -9.49 -0.51 19.30
N THR A 23 -8.59 0.35 18.87
CA THR A 23 -7.47 0.81 19.69
C THR A 23 -7.52 2.33 19.82
N ILE A 24 -7.55 2.83 21.05
CA ILE A 24 -7.47 4.26 21.36
C ILE A 24 -6.06 4.53 21.89
N THR A 25 -5.25 5.21 21.11
CA THR A 25 -3.88 5.59 21.49
C THR A 25 -3.91 6.84 22.36
N LYS A 26 -3.49 6.70 23.62
CA LYS A 26 -3.43 7.77 24.64
C LYS A 26 -2.09 8.49 24.65
N ALA A 27 -1.02 7.76 24.36
CA ALA A 27 0.32 8.30 24.31
C ALA A 27 1.17 7.58 23.26
N LYS A 28 1.98 8.36 22.53
CA LYS A 28 2.88 7.85 21.49
C LYS A 28 4.16 8.65 21.48
N ARG A 29 5.28 7.97 21.50
CA ARG A 29 6.63 8.55 21.39
C ARG A 29 7.44 7.77 20.37
N GLN A 30 8.16 8.48 19.52
CA GLN A 30 9.02 7.88 18.51
C GLN A 30 10.34 8.62 18.47
N GLN A 31 11.43 7.86 18.55
CA GLN A 31 12.80 8.36 18.49
C GLN A 31 13.57 7.49 17.48
N GLY A 32 14.41 8.08 16.64
CA GLY A 32 15.23 7.29 15.75
C GLY A 32 15.25 7.76 14.29
N ILE A 33 15.96 7.01 13.47
CA ILE A 33 16.15 7.28 12.04
C ILE A 33 14.84 7.12 11.27
N ASP A 34 13.99 6.19 11.65
CA ASP A 34 12.71 5.92 11.02
C ASP A 34 11.78 7.14 11.04
N LYS A 35 11.82 7.97 12.08
CA LYS A 35 11.11 9.26 12.11
C LYS A 35 11.56 10.19 10.97
N THR A 36 12.85 10.17 10.64
CA THR A 36 13.41 10.98 9.55
C THR A 36 13.03 10.44 8.17
N LEU A 37 12.99 9.13 8.02
CA LEU A 37 12.68 8.47 6.74
C LEU A 37 11.17 8.29 6.48
N ASP A 38 10.33 8.41 7.50
CA ASP A 38 8.89 8.16 7.38
C ASP A 38 8.20 9.29 6.59
N ASP A 39 7.67 8.94 5.44
CA ASP A 39 6.92 9.86 4.57
C ASP A 39 5.42 9.72 4.82
N GLY A 40 4.87 10.62 5.64
CA GLY A 40 3.44 10.64 5.95
C GLY A 40 2.90 9.38 6.66
N GLY A 41 3.76 8.60 7.31
CA GLY A 41 3.36 7.42 8.07
C GLY A 41 3.51 6.09 7.34
N ALA A 42 4.12 6.03 6.14
CA ALA A 42 4.28 4.80 5.38
C ALA A 42 5.11 3.74 6.12
N ILE A 43 6.26 4.13 6.65
CA ILE A 43 7.13 3.20 7.41
C ILE A 43 6.41 2.79 8.69
N THR A 44 5.77 3.73 9.38
CA THR A 44 4.98 3.45 10.58
C THR A 44 3.87 2.45 10.29
N ALA A 45 3.07 2.64 9.25
CA ALA A 45 1.98 1.74 8.89
C ALA A 45 2.48 0.32 8.53
N ASN A 46 3.60 0.22 7.80
CA ASN A 46 4.22 -1.06 7.49
C ASN A 46 4.74 -1.77 8.75
N LEU A 47 5.36 -1.05 9.67
CA LEU A 47 5.82 -1.63 10.94
C LEU A 47 4.64 -2.07 11.81
N GLU A 48 3.55 -1.31 11.86
CA GLU A 48 2.32 -1.72 12.57
C GLU A 48 1.71 -3.00 12.00
N GLU A 49 1.75 -3.22 10.68
CA GLU A 49 1.29 -4.47 10.07
C GLU A 49 2.26 -5.64 10.31
N ILE A 50 3.57 -5.40 10.32
CA ILE A 50 4.60 -6.40 10.64
C ILE A 50 4.48 -6.85 12.09
N PHE A 51 4.26 -5.91 13.01
CA PHE A 51 4.15 -6.15 14.46
C PHE A 51 2.71 -6.22 14.95
N LYS A 52 1.78 -6.58 14.08
CA LYS A 52 0.39 -6.81 14.46
C LYS A 52 0.28 -7.91 15.51
N GLY A 53 -0.58 -7.69 16.51
CA GLY A 53 -0.83 -8.68 17.55
C GLY A 53 -1.30 -10.02 16.98
N VAL A 54 -0.81 -11.09 17.56
CA VAL A 54 -1.10 -12.46 17.14
C VAL A 54 -2.18 -13.06 18.03
N ASN A 55 -3.24 -13.59 17.41
CA ASN A 55 -4.21 -14.44 18.09
C ASN A 55 -4.02 -15.90 17.66
N ILE A 56 -3.44 -16.72 18.53
CA ILE A 56 -3.17 -18.14 18.25
C ILE A 56 -4.47 -18.97 18.14
N PHE A 57 -5.59 -18.50 18.69
CA PHE A 57 -6.89 -19.18 18.67
C PHE A 57 -7.64 -18.96 17.35
N ASP A 58 -7.23 -18.02 16.51
CA ASP A 58 -7.74 -17.91 15.14
C ASP A 58 -7.21 -19.07 14.28
N ASN A 59 -7.98 -19.52 13.30
CA ASN A 59 -7.55 -20.61 12.40
C ASN A 59 -6.29 -20.23 11.60
N ASN A 60 -6.12 -18.93 11.32
CA ASN A 60 -4.97 -18.41 10.59
C ASN A 60 -4.42 -17.16 11.27
N ILE A 61 -3.12 -17.08 11.36
CA ILE A 61 -2.37 -15.96 11.90
C ILE A 61 -1.84 -15.12 10.72
N ASN A 62 -2.30 -13.87 10.62
CA ASN A 62 -1.83 -12.93 9.59
C ASN A 62 -0.65 -12.14 10.14
N ILE A 63 0.53 -12.39 9.60
CA ILE A 63 1.76 -11.68 10.00
C ILE A 63 2.71 -11.57 8.80
N LEU A 64 3.47 -10.47 8.71
CA LEU A 64 4.42 -10.21 7.62
C LEU A 64 3.75 -10.28 6.23
N LEU A 65 2.52 -9.80 6.12
CA LEU A 65 1.72 -9.84 4.89
C LEU A 65 1.47 -11.27 4.35
N ASN A 66 1.66 -12.27 5.19
CA ASN A 66 1.40 -13.68 4.89
C ASN A 66 0.40 -14.26 5.89
N ARG A 67 -0.25 -15.34 5.48
CA ARG A 67 -1.19 -16.09 6.31
C ARG A 67 -0.57 -17.42 6.70
N PHE A 68 -0.36 -17.60 8.00
CA PHE A 68 0.15 -18.83 8.59
C PHE A 68 -1.00 -19.62 9.21
N VAL A 69 -0.94 -20.94 9.09
CA VAL A 69 -1.89 -21.80 9.81
C VAL A 69 -1.53 -21.79 11.30
N SER A 70 -2.53 -21.57 12.16
CA SER A 70 -2.32 -21.65 13.61
C SER A 70 -2.11 -23.10 14.06
N PRO A 71 -1.22 -23.36 15.03
CA PRO A 71 -1.11 -24.67 15.65
C PRO A 71 -2.35 -25.06 16.47
N LEU A 72 -3.27 -24.13 16.74
CA LEU A 72 -4.56 -24.37 17.39
C LEU A 72 -5.74 -24.23 16.43
N SER A 73 -5.48 -24.21 15.11
CA SER A 73 -6.56 -24.17 14.10
C SER A 73 -7.52 -25.34 14.27
N SER A 74 -8.80 -25.05 14.51
CA SER A 74 -9.83 -26.07 14.66
C SER A 74 -10.05 -26.94 13.44
N THR A 75 -9.67 -26.44 12.24
CA THR A 75 -9.92 -27.11 10.96
C THR A 75 -8.67 -27.78 10.36
N LEU A 76 -7.48 -27.22 10.59
CA LEU A 76 -6.27 -27.61 9.88
C LEU A 76 -5.14 -28.09 10.79
N ALA A 77 -5.18 -27.83 12.10
CA ALA A 77 -4.04 -28.07 12.97
C ALA A 77 -3.54 -29.51 12.92
N VAL A 78 -4.42 -30.49 13.06
CA VAL A 78 -4.07 -31.93 13.12
C VAL A 78 -3.48 -32.44 11.79
N SER A 79 -3.94 -31.95 10.65
CA SER A 79 -3.41 -32.32 9.34
C SER A 79 -2.15 -31.54 8.94
N TYR A 80 -1.94 -30.38 9.55
CA TYR A 80 -0.87 -29.45 9.20
C TYR A 80 0.35 -29.58 10.08
N TYR A 81 0.18 -30.00 11.35
CA TYR A 81 1.22 -30.11 12.36
C TYR A 81 1.36 -31.52 12.93
N LYS A 82 2.56 -31.86 13.37
CA LYS A 82 2.86 -32.98 14.26
C LYS A 82 3.13 -32.43 15.65
N TYR A 83 2.56 -33.10 16.67
CA TYR A 83 2.67 -32.71 18.07
C TYR A 83 3.42 -33.77 18.86
N TYR A 84 4.24 -33.32 19.80
CA TYR A 84 5.05 -34.17 20.65
C TYR A 84 4.95 -33.67 22.09
N ILE A 85 4.49 -34.53 23.01
CA ILE A 85 4.57 -34.27 24.45
C ILE A 85 6.03 -34.43 24.84
N MET A 86 6.64 -33.36 25.36
CA MET A 86 8.05 -33.35 25.72
C MET A 86 8.23 -33.64 27.20
N ASP A 87 7.48 -32.94 28.06
CA ASP A 87 7.59 -33.04 29.52
C ASP A 87 6.34 -32.48 30.20
N THR A 88 6.30 -32.60 31.52
CA THR A 88 5.38 -31.88 32.39
C THR A 88 6.21 -30.94 33.28
N VAL A 89 5.93 -29.64 33.15
CA VAL A 89 6.72 -28.58 33.76
C VAL A 89 5.84 -27.65 34.60
N ASP A 90 6.42 -26.96 35.57
CA ASP A 90 5.77 -25.85 36.27
C ASP A 90 6.06 -24.56 35.53
N VAL A 91 5.00 -23.81 35.20
CA VAL A 91 5.09 -22.49 34.56
C VAL A 91 4.43 -21.47 35.46
N ALA A 92 5.20 -20.72 36.21
CA ALA A 92 4.72 -19.69 37.15
C ALA A 92 3.61 -20.20 38.10
N GLY A 93 3.83 -21.37 38.70
CA GLY A 93 2.95 -21.99 39.70
C GLY A 93 1.83 -22.85 39.13
N ASP A 94 1.67 -22.92 37.79
CA ASP A 94 0.70 -23.81 37.15
C ASP A 94 1.41 -25.03 36.54
N LYS A 95 0.94 -26.23 36.86
CA LYS A 95 1.44 -27.48 36.27
C LYS A 95 0.95 -27.58 34.82
N CYS A 96 1.89 -27.63 33.88
CA CYS A 96 1.61 -27.62 32.45
C CYS A 96 2.26 -28.80 31.72
N VAL A 97 1.62 -29.27 30.65
CA VAL A 97 2.27 -30.11 29.65
C VAL A 97 3.05 -29.22 28.67
N ASP A 98 4.31 -29.55 28.42
CA ASP A 98 5.13 -28.95 27.36
C ASP A 98 4.88 -29.72 26.05
N LEU A 99 4.10 -29.12 25.15
CA LEU A 99 3.72 -29.70 23.87
C LEU A 99 4.49 -29.01 22.73
N ALA A 100 5.47 -29.69 22.17
CA ALA A 100 6.18 -29.23 20.99
C ALA A 100 5.34 -29.50 19.72
N PHE A 101 5.43 -28.61 18.73
CA PHE A 101 4.79 -28.81 17.44
C PHE A 101 5.70 -28.37 16.28
N VAL A 102 5.56 -29.05 15.15
CA VAL A 102 6.28 -28.75 13.90
C VAL A 102 5.34 -28.95 12.71
N PRO A 103 5.43 -28.15 11.64
CA PRO A 103 4.63 -28.39 10.45
C PRO A 103 5.08 -29.67 9.74
N VAL A 104 4.14 -30.41 9.17
CA VAL A 104 4.42 -31.62 8.39
C VAL A 104 5.37 -31.31 7.22
N ASN A 105 5.21 -30.15 6.61
CA ASN A 105 6.14 -29.62 5.61
C ASN A 105 6.81 -28.33 6.14
N SER A 106 8.12 -28.41 6.38
CA SER A 106 8.91 -27.31 6.95
C SER A 106 9.03 -26.06 6.06
N GLN A 107 8.59 -26.12 4.82
CA GLN A 107 8.56 -24.98 3.89
C GLN A 107 7.17 -24.36 3.75
N SER A 108 6.15 -24.95 4.38
CA SER A 108 4.81 -24.39 4.43
C SER A 108 4.72 -23.20 5.39
N TYR A 109 3.70 -22.35 5.21
CA TYR A 109 3.42 -21.23 6.10
C TYR A 109 2.80 -21.70 7.42
N GLY A 110 3.64 -22.33 8.23
CA GLY A 110 3.35 -22.78 9.59
C GLY A 110 4.49 -22.40 10.52
N PHE A 111 4.31 -22.65 11.80
CA PHE A 111 5.29 -22.37 12.83
C PHE A 111 5.89 -23.66 13.40
N THR A 112 7.08 -23.56 13.94
CA THR A 112 7.60 -24.52 14.91
C THR A 112 7.51 -23.90 16.28
N GLY A 113 7.32 -24.67 17.34
CA GLY A 113 7.30 -24.08 18.68
C GLY A 113 6.83 -24.99 19.77
N ARG A 114 6.36 -24.36 20.85
CA ARG A 114 5.87 -25.02 22.06
C ARG A 114 4.60 -24.37 22.58
N LEU A 115 3.72 -25.18 23.13
CA LEU A 115 2.52 -24.79 23.86
C LEU A 115 2.64 -25.34 25.28
N TYR A 116 2.45 -24.50 26.27
CA TYR A 116 2.35 -24.89 27.69
C TYR A 116 0.89 -24.87 28.07
N ILE A 117 0.31 -26.05 28.26
CA ILE A 117 -1.11 -26.25 28.48
C ILE A 117 -1.33 -26.71 29.90
N THR A 118 -2.21 -26.02 30.65
CA THR A 118 -2.47 -26.34 32.07
C THR A 118 -3.09 -27.71 32.24
N LEU A 119 -2.77 -28.39 33.34
CA LEU A 119 -3.30 -29.70 33.73
C LEU A 119 -4.34 -29.59 34.86
N ASP A 120 -5.03 -28.46 34.93
CA ASP A 120 -6.07 -28.16 35.93
C ASP A 120 -7.48 -28.62 35.51
N GLY A 121 -7.60 -29.35 34.41
CA GLY A 121 -8.87 -29.77 33.83
C GLY A 121 -9.47 -28.78 32.82
N ASN A 122 -9.00 -27.53 32.77
CA ASN A 122 -9.43 -26.52 31.81
C ASN A 122 -8.58 -26.52 30.53
N TYR A 123 -7.40 -27.09 30.58
CA TYR A 123 -6.45 -27.19 29.45
C TYR A 123 -6.19 -25.85 28.77
N ALA A 124 -6.05 -24.79 29.56
CA ALA A 124 -5.78 -23.46 29.03
C ALA A 124 -4.33 -23.35 28.53
N VAL A 125 -4.11 -22.56 27.48
CA VAL A 125 -2.77 -22.21 27.04
C VAL A 125 -2.21 -21.14 27.99
N LYS A 126 -1.23 -21.54 28.81
CA LYS A 126 -0.55 -20.64 29.77
C LYS A 126 0.50 -19.79 29.07
N LYS A 127 1.23 -20.41 28.14
CA LYS A 127 2.32 -19.79 27.38
C LYS A 127 2.48 -20.45 26.03
N PHE A 128 2.90 -19.71 25.02
CA PHE A 128 3.38 -20.31 23.78
C PHE A 128 4.61 -19.61 23.20
N LEU A 129 5.30 -20.38 22.38
CA LEU A 129 6.45 -19.94 21.59
C LEU A 129 6.20 -20.34 20.15
N LEU A 130 6.17 -19.36 19.25
CA LEU A 130 6.10 -19.57 17.81
C LEU A 130 7.42 -19.13 17.17
N ASN A 131 8.00 -19.98 16.33
CA ASN A 131 9.18 -19.65 15.52
C ASN A 131 8.88 -19.98 14.06
N THR A 132 9.41 -19.21 13.13
CA THR A 132 9.42 -19.60 11.71
C THR A 132 10.38 -20.75 11.51
N PRO A 133 9.99 -21.78 10.70
CA PRO A 133 10.90 -22.86 10.34
C PRO A 133 12.13 -22.32 9.60
N ALA A 134 13.31 -22.89 9.85
CA ALA A 134 14.57 -22.43 9.23
C ALA A 134 14.57 -22.49 7.69
N ASN A 135 13.73 -23.35 7.10
CA ASN A 135 13.66 -23.55 5.66
C ASN A 135 12.54 -22.75 4.97
N ILE A 136 11.74 -21.99 5.72
CA ILE A 136 10.72 -21.16 5.12
C ILE A 136 11.36 -19.99 4.37
N ASN A 137 10.86 -19.71 3.17
CA ASN A 137 11.29 -18.55 2.41
C ASN A 137 10.32 -17.38 2.68
N LEU A 138 10.72 -16.50 3.59
CA LEU A 138 10.05 -15.22 3.82
C LEU A 138 10.93 -14.12 3.23
N ASN A 139 10.40 -13.35 2.29
CA ASN A 139 11.13 -12.21 1.73
C ASN A 139 11.53 -11.25 2.86
N TRP A 140 12.80 -10.84 2.89
CA TRP A 140 13.38 -9.88 3.83
C TRP A 140 13.45 -10.33 5.31
N VAL A 141 12.83 -11.47 5.68
CA VAL A 141 12.81 -11.98 7.06
C VAL A 141 13.63 -13.27 7.15
N ASP A 142 14.63 -13.26 8.02
CA ASP A 142 15.45 -14.43 8.33
C ASP A 142 14.81 -15.27 9.44
N LYS A 143 14.41 -14.62 10.53
CA LYS A 143 13.79 -15.25 11.69
C LYS A 143 12.67 -14.41 12.25
N LEU A 144 11.61 -15.08 12.67
CA LEU A 144 10.52 -14.52 13.46
C LEU A 144 10.30 -15.42 14.66
N ARG A 145 10.23 -14.82 15.86
CA ARG A 145 9.85 -15.48 17.10
C ARG A 145 8.80 -14.66 17.81
N ILE A 146 7.74 -15.32 18.27
CA ILE A 146 6.66 -14.73 19.02
C ILE A 146 6.49 -15.54 20.30
N GLU A 147 6.43 -14.84 21.42
CA GLU A 147 6.15 -15.42 22.73
C GLU A 147 4.95 -14.71 23.31
N GLN A 148 3.97 -15.45 23.79
CA GLN A 148 2.85 -14.90 24.56
C GLN A 148 2.68 -15.65 25.87
N GLU A 149 2.35 -14.91 26.91
CA GLU A 149 2.03 -15.44 28.23
C GLU A 149 0.63 -14.96 28.63
N PHE A 150 -0.15 -15.90 29.19
CA PHE A 150 -1.50 -15.64 29.66
C PHE A 150 -1.54 -15.71 31.17
N LYS A 151 -2.36 -14.88 31.78
CA LYS A 151 -2.63 -14.90 33.21
C LYS A 151 -4.09 -15.23 33.50
N ARG A 152 -4.32 -15.92 34.60
CA ARG A 152 -5.66 -16.21 35.09
C ARG A 152 -6.16 -15.04 35.92
N MET A 153 -7.36 -14.58 35.60
CA MET A 153 -8.05 -13.55 36.37
C MET A 153 -8.81 -14.18 37.59
N PRO A 154 -9.24 -13.37 38.58
CA PRO A 154 -9.96 -13.88 39.74
C PRO A 154 -11.26 -14.61 39.39
N ASP A 155 -11.90 -14.26 38.27
CA ASP A 155 -13.08 -14.92 37.72
C ASP A 155 -12.80 -16.20 36.94
N SER A 156 -11.54 -16.67 36.97
CA SER A 156 -11.03 -17.82 36.25
C SER A 156 -10.88 -17.63 34.72
N THR A 157 -11.12 -16.44 34.19
CA THR A 157 -10.88 -16.13 32.77
C THR A 157 -9.37 -16.01 32.49
N TRP A 158 -8.90 -16.58 31.37
CA TRP A 158 -7.53 -16.43 30.92
C TRP A 158 -7.42 -15.24 29.96
N VAL A 159 -6.47 -14.35 30.22
CA VAL A 159 -6.21 -13.15 29.42
C VAL A 159 -4.73 -13.05 29.05
N LEU A 160 -4.42 -12.42 27.93
CA LEU A 160 -3.06 -12.17 27.51
C LEU A 160 -2.36 -11.23 28.49
N ALA A 161 -1.23 -11.61 29.05
CA ALA A 161 -0.46 -10.78 29.97
C ALA A 161 0.63 -9.99 29.24
N ASN A 162 1.42 -10.69 28.41
CA ASN A 162 2.47 -10.06 27.62
C ASN A 162 2.69 -10.78 26.28
N GLU A 163 3.24 -10.04 25.34
CA GLU A 163 3.65 -10.54 24.04
C GLU A 163 5.02 -9.97 23.67
N ASN A 164 5.94 -10.84 23.28
CA ASN A 164 7.23 -10.49 22.74
C ASN A 164 7.34 -10.97 21.30
N THR A 165 7.62 -10.06 20.39
CA THR A 165 7.83 -10.36 18.97
C THR A 165 9.24 -9.94 18.55
N TYR A 166 10.01 -10.89 18.05
CA TYR A 166 11.37 -10.69 17.57
C TYR A 166 11.45 -10.99 16.08
N VAL A 167 11.99 -10.07 15.30
CA VAL A 167 12.14 -10.23 13.85
C VAL A 167 13.55 -9.85 13.43
N ASN A 168 14.20 -10.75 12.69
CA ASN A 168 15.47 -10.46 12.04
C ASN A 168 15.21 -10.22 10.56
N PHE A 169 15.60 -9.05 10.07
CA PHE A 169 15.49 -8.67 8.66
C PHE A 169 16.86 -8.67 7.99
N TYR A 170 16.89 -8.96 6.69
CA TYR A 170 18.04 -8.72 5.83
C TYR A 170 17.60 -7.96 4.57
N ILE A 171 18.34 -6.94 4.17
CA ILE A 171 18.11 -6.22 2.91
C ILE A 171 18.77 -6.99 1.77
N VAL A 172 20.01 -7.44 2.00
CA VAL A 172 20.79 -8.26 1.07
C VAL A 172 21.31 -9.48 1.84
N LYS A 173 21.19 -10.67 1.27
CA LYS A 173 21.68 -11.90 1.89
C LYS A 173 23.20 -11.81 2.07
N GLY A 174 23.65 -12.04 3.32
CA GLY A 174 25.07 -11.91 3.70
C GLY A 174 25.47 -10.51 4.21
N ALA A 175 24.59 -9.51 4.14
CA ALA A 175 24.79 -8.22 4.78
C ALA A 175 24.41 -8.24 6.28
N GLN A 176 24.72 -7.16 6.98
CA GLN A 176 24.35 -6.99 8.38
C GLN A 176 22.83 -7.03 8.54
N GLN A 177 22.34 -7.85 9.45
CA GLN A 177 20.92 -8.00 9.74
C GLN A 177 20.41 -6.83 10.60
N LEU A 178 19.18 -6.43 10.35
CA LEU A 178 18.42 -5.55 11.23
C LEU A 178 17.58 -6.39 12.18
N TYR A 179 17.66 -6.06 13.45
CA TYR A 179 16.90 -6.72 14.50
C TYR A 179 15.83 -5.79 15.01
N ALA A 180 14.59 -6.26 15.02
CA ALA A 180 13.46 -5.55 15.60
C ALA A 180 12.84 -6.38 16.72
N HIS A 181 12.50 -5.72 17.82
CA HIS A 181 11.85 -6.31 18.99
C HIS A 181 10.67 -5.44 19.41
N GLN A 182 9.52 -6.04 19.58
CA GLN A 182 8.35 -5.42 20.18
C GLN A 182 7.98 -6.16 21.45
N LEU A 183 7.80 -5.42 22.54
CA LEU A 183 7.24 -5.89 23.80
C LEU A 183 5.87 -5.21 24.00
N ARG A 184 4.85 -6.01 24.25
CA ARG A 184 3.49 -5.54 24.59
C ARG A 184 3.10 -6.12 25.95
N ASN A 185 2.67 -5.26 26.85
CA ASN A 185 2.15 -5.66 28.17
C ASN A 185 0.69 -5.25 28.26
N PHE A 186 -0.12 -6.13 28.84
CA PHE A 186 -1.55 -5.94 28.96
C PHE A 186 -1.98 -6.02 30.43
N ASP A 187 -2.66 -5.00 30.90
CA ASP A 187 -3.20 -4.94 32.26
C ASP A 187 -4.58 -4.29 32.26
N LYS A 188 -5.17 -4.12 33.46
CA LYS A 188 -6.43 -3.41 33.69
C LYS A 188 -7.58 -3.92 32.81
N TYR A 189 -7.68 -5.25 32.66
CA TYR A 189 -8.78 -5.87 31.93
C TYR A 189 -10.13 -5.53 32.54
N GLN A 190 -11.08 -5.15 31.69
CA GLN A 190 -12.48 -4.89 32.05
C GLN A 190 -13.38 -5.66 31.07
N PHE A 191 -14.33 -6.39 31.64
CA PHE A 191 -15.37 -7.08 30.88
C PHE A 191 -16.65 -6.27 30.95
N ASP A 192 -17.52 -6.44 29.95
CA ASP A 192 -18.85 -5.82 29.87
C ASP A 192 -18.83 -4.28 30.02
N VAL A 193 -17.93 -3.65 29.28
CA VAL A 193 -17.76 -2.18 29.26
C VAL A 193 -19.06 -1.52 28.78
N GLN A 194 -19.67 -0.68 29.64
CA GLN A 194 -20.86 0.09 29.28
C GLN A 194 -20.51 1.18 28.24
N ASN A 195 -21.47 1.53 27.39
CA ASN A 195 -21.31 2.52 26.29
C ASN A 195 -20.25 2.16 25.23
N ALA A 196 -19.90 0.89 25.09
CA ALA A 196 -18.93 0.42 24.09
C ALA A 196 -19.33 0.74 22.63
N ASP A 197 -20.62 0.91 22.34
CA ASP A 197 -21.11 1.24 21.00
C ASP A 197 -20.60 2.59 20.49
N SER A 198 -20.43 3.57 21.37
CA SER A 198 -19.82 4.87 20.98
C SER A 198 -18.37 4.72 20.55
N ILE A 199 -17.63 3.81 21.19
CA ILE A 199 -16.24 3.50 20.87
C ILE A 199 -16.14 2.75 19.52
N PHE A 200 -16.99 1.74 19.33
CA PHE A 200 -17.04 0.99 18.06
C PHE A 200 -17.61 1.80 16.90
N GLY A 201 -18.35 2.88 17.18
CA GLY A 201 -18.80 3.87 16.21
C GLY A 201 -17.70 4.82 15.70
N LEU A 202 -16.56 4.92 16.41
CA LEU A 202 -15.42 5.70 15.97
C LEU A 202 -14.86 5.14 14.65
N LEU A 203 -14.34 6.03 13.84
CA LEU A 203 -13.88 5.72 12.48
C LEU A 203 -12.48 5.11 12.49
N GLY A 204 -12.29 4.08 11.67
CA GLY A 204 -11.03 3.32 11.60
C GLY A 204 -10.79 2.39 12.81
N PRO A 205 -9.85 1.46 12.72
CA PRO A 205 -9.51 0.53 13.80
C PRO A 205 -8.65 1.15 14.91
N ILE A 206 -7.89 2.20 14.58
CA ILE A 206 -7.00 2.92 15.52
C ILE A 206 -7.44 4.38 15.54
N HIS A 207 -7.62 4.90 16.74
CA HIS A 207 -7.93 6.31 16.99
C HIS A 207 -6.85 6.91 17.90
N GLU A 208 -6.15 7.92 17.43
CA GLU A 208 -5.15 8.64 18.23
C GLU A 208 -5.80 9.87 18.88
N LEU A 209 -5.63 10.02 20.18
CA LEU A 209 -6.07 11.23 20.86
C LEU A 209 -5.22 12.43 20.43
N PRO A 210 -5.78 13.65 20.36
CA PRO A 210 -5.03 14.85 19.95
C PRO A 210 -3.76 15.10 20.78
N GLU A 211 -3.78 14.76 22.07
CA GLU A 211 -2.68 14.90 23.01
C GLU A 211 -1.69 13.73 23.03
N ALA A 212 -1.89 12.69 22.21
CA ALA A 212 -1.10 11.45 22.27
C ALA A 212 0.41 11.68 22.08
N THR A 213 0.80 12.66 21.25
CA THR A 213 2.21 13.00 21.00
C THR A 213 2.76 14.08 21.90
N ALA A 214 1.94 14.69 22.75
CA ALA A 214 2.32 15.82 23.61
C ALA A 214 2.63 15.42 25.06
N GLN A 215 2.74 14.14 25.35
CA GLN A 215 2.97 13.61 26.71
C GLN A 215 4.39 13.94 27.21
N THR A 216 4.48 14.31 28.51
CA THR A 216 5.75 14.68 29.16
C THR A 216 6.60 13.47 29.53
N ASP A 217 7.91 13.68 29.78
CA ASP A 217 8.82 12.63 30.25
C ASP A 217 8.36 12.05 31.59
N THR A 218 7.79 12.87 32.48
CA THR A 218 7.22 12.42 33.76
C THR A 218 6.08 11.44 33.53
N PHE A 219 5.22 11.69 32.54
CA PHE A 219 4.15 10.76 32.19
C PHE A 219 4.72 9.39 31.80
N TRP A 220 5.76 9.37 30.93
CA TRP A 220 6.38 8.13 30.47
C TRP A 220 7.06 7.37 31.60
N ILE A 221 7.75 8.05 32.52
CA ILE A 221 8.38 7.39 33.68
C ILE A 221 7.35 6.66 34.55
N HIS A 222 6.18 7.27 34.78
CA HIS A 222 5.15 6.67 35.64
C HIS A 222 4.31 5.58 34.96
N ASN A 223 4.18 5.63 33.64
CA ASN A 223 3.28 4.73 32.89
C ASN A 223 4.00 3.62 32.12
N ARG A 224 5.33 3.60 32.09
CA ARG A 224 6.08 2.48 31.53
C ARG A 224 5.97 1.25 32.40
N HIS A 225 5.64 0.11 31.77
CA HIS A 225 5.69 -1.20 32.45
C HIS A 225 7.10 -1.76 32.51
N VAL A 226 7.95 -1.44 31.51
CA VAL A 226 9.34 -1.87 31.44
C VAL A 226 10.22 -0.66 31.17
N PRO A 227 11.27 -0.41 31.98
CA PRO A 227 12.18 0.70 31.77
C PRO A 227 12.94 0.53 30.45
N LEU A 228 13.25 1.65 29.79
CA LEU A 228 14.13 1.64 28.63
C LEU A 228 15.54 1.20 29.05
N LYS A 229 16.19 0.45 28.18
CA LYS A 229 17.61 0.13 28.34
C LYS A 229 18.45 1.41 28.17
N GLU A 230 19.61 1.45 28.81
CA GLU A 230 20.52 2.61 28.75
C GLU A 230 20.82 3.05 27.30
N LYS A 231 21.04 2.07 26.38
CA LYS A 231 21.28 2.36 24.96
C LYS A 231 20.04 2.88 24.20
N GLU A 232 18.86 2.58 24.67
CA GLU A 232 17.59 3.06 24.09
C GLU A 232 17.28 4.48 24.56
N SER A 233 17.59 4.81 25.81
CA SER A 233 17.44 6.16 26.35
C SER A 233 18.45 7.15 25.77
N ALA A 234 19.66 6.69 25.40
CA ALA A 234 20.72 7.50 24.80
C ALA A 234 20.63 7.63 23.26
N LEU A 235 19.56 7.15 22.64
CA LEU A 235 19.44 7.10 21.17
C LEU A 235 19.48 8.51 20.54
N ASP A 236 18.82 9.48 21.12
CA ASP A 236 18.77 10.84 20.56
C ASP A 236 20.15 11.50 20.61
N ASP A 237 20.92 11.30 21.68
CA ASP A 237 22.28 11.80 21.81
C ASP A 237 23.24 11.13 20.81
N LEU A 238 23.09 9.83 20.61
CA LEU A 238 23.84 9.09 19.60
C LEU A 238 23.53 9.62 18.19
N LEU A 239 22.26 9.79 17.84
CA LEU A 239 21.86 10.33 16.54
C LEU A 239 22.35 11.77 16.35
N ALA A 240 22.33 12.59 17.40
CA ALA A 240 22.89 13.95 17.36
C ALA A 240 24.40 13.94 17.05
N GLN A 241 25.15 12.97 17.59
CA GLN A 241 26.55 12.77 17.27
C GLN A 241 26.77 12.28 15.83
N LEU A 242 26.00 11.27 15.38
CA LEU A 242 26.08 10.74 14.02
C LEU A 242 25.74 11.80 12.97
N ARG A 243 24.78 12.68 13.24
CA ARG A 243 24.43 13.81 12.34
C ARG A 243 25.54 14.84 12.18
N LYS A 244 26.56 14.86 13.07
CA LYS A 244 27.78 15.66 12.87
C LYS A 244 28.72 15.09 11.81
N VAL A 245 28.55 13.81 11.45
CA VAL A 245 29.35 13.14 10.43
C VAL A 245 28.76 13.39 9.03
N PRO A 246 29.49 14.11 8.12
CA PRO A 246 28.94 14.45 6.79
C PRO A 246 28.49 13.25 5.98
N ALA A 247 29.28 12.15 5.99
CA ALA A 247 28.95 10.91 5.27
C ALA A 247 27.63 10.31 5.74
N PHE A 248 27.34 10.33 7.03
CA PHE A 248 26.09 9.83 7.60
C PHE A 248 24.89 10.63 7.06
N ASN A 249 25.01 11.96 7.04
CA ASN A 249 23.94 12.83 6.51
C ASN A 249 23.70 12.59 5.01
N VAL A 250 24.74 12.36 4.22
CA VAL A 250 24.62 12.02 2.80
C VAL A 250 23.85 10.70 2.63
N ILE A 251 24.20 9.67 3.40
CA ILE A 251 23.54 8.36 3.35
C ILE A 251 22.04 8.49 3.71
N ILE A 252 21.73 9.19 4.81
CA ILE A 252 20.34 9.36 5.25
C ILE A 252 19.53 10.18 4.23
N LYS A 253 20.06 11.29 3.72
CA LYS A 253 19.39 12.07 2.68
C LYS A 253 19.18 11.29 1.39
N THR A 254 20.18 10.50 0.97
CA THR A 254 20.03 9.65 -0.21
C THR A 254 18.95 8.59 0.00
N ALA A 255 18.91 7.94 1.17
CA ALA A 255 17.86 6.99 1.52
C ALA A 255 16.48 7.65 1.55
N GLU A 256 16.37 8.85 2.13
CA GLU A 256 15.14 9.63 2.14
C GLU A 256 14.64 9.92 0.71
N ILE A 257 15.51 10.41 -0.18
CA ILE A 257 15.17 10.69 -1.58
C ILE A 257 14.75 9.41 -2.32
N LEU A 258 15.42 8.29 -2.08
CA LEU A 258 15.07 7.00 -2.70
C LEU A 258 13.71 6.48 -2.24
N ILE A 259 13.36 6.70 -0.97
CA ILE A 259 12.09 6.26 -0.38
C ILE A 259 10.95 7.19 -0.77
N THR A 260 11.14 8.50 -0.62
CA THR A 260 10.09 9.50 -0.84
C THR A 260 9.96 9.93 -2.30
N GLY A 261 11.04 9.84 -3.05
CA GLY A 261 11.16 10.38 -4.41
C GLY A 261 11.34 11.91 -4.45
N TYR A 262 11.36 12.60 -3.31
CA TYR A 262 11.37 14.06 -3.24
C TYR A 262 12.57 14.62 -2.46
N ILE A 263 13.01 15.82 -2.85
CA ILE A 263 14.05 16.57 -2.17
C ILE A 263 13.40 17.77 -1.47
N PRO A 264 13.38 17.81 -0.15
CA PRO A 264 12.86 18.94 0.60
C PRO A 264 13.77 20.17 0.43
N THR A 265 13.18 21.37 0.42
CA THR A 265 13.94 22.64 0.31
C THR A 265 14.63 23.06 1.59
N THR A 266 14.33 22.41 2.71
CA THR A 266 14.96 22.67 4.01
C THR A 266 15.63 21.41 4.53
N ALA A 267 16.64 21.56 5.40
CA ALA A 267 17.34 20.46 6.03
C ALA A 267 16.40 19.61 6.91
N ASP A 268 15.40 20.24 7.50
CA ASP A 268 14.32 19.61 8.26
C ASP A 268 13.10 19.47 7.37
N LYS A 269 12.78 18.25 6.94
CA LYS A 269 11.65 17.97 6.03
C LYS A 269 10.31 18.41 6.63
N ASP A 270 10.17 18.33 7.95
CA ASP A 270 8.94 18.72 8.65
C ASP A 270 8.66 20.23 8.57
N LYS A 271 9.64 21.02 8.12
CA LYS A 271 9.53 22.48 7.88
C LYS A 271 9.59 22.87 6.41
N SER A 272 9.81 21.91 5.52
CA SER A 272 9.86 22.18 4.08
C SER A 272 8.51 22.72 3.60
N LYS A 273 8.54 23.81 2.85
CA LYS A 273 7.36 24.43 2.24
C LYS A 273 7.15 24.00 0.81
N PHE A 274 8.21 23.52 0.16
CA PHE A 274 8.20 23.03 -1.20
C PHE A 274 9.21 21.88 -1.34
N ASP A 275 8.82 20.83 -2.03
CA ASP A 275 9.65 19.66 -2.28
C ASP A 275 9.82 19.46 -3.79
N PHE A 276 11.06 19.32 -4.25
CA PHE A 276 11.38 19.00 -5.64
C PHE A 276 11.21 17.51 -5.91
N GLY A 277 10.61 17.17 -7.04
CA GLY A 277 10.43 15.76 -7.47
C GLY A 277 9.16 15.53 -8.30
N PRO A 278 8.80 14.26 -8.54
CA PRO A 278 9.53 13.05 -8.15
C PRO A 278 10.84 12.86 -8.93
N MET A 279 11.92 12.53 -8.25
CA MET A 279 13.27 12.45 -8.84
C MET A 279 13.43 11.34 -9.87
N ASN A 280 12.70 10.25 -9.74
CA ASN A 280 12.70 9.13 -10.69
C ASN A 280 12.09 9.49 -12.05
N THR A 281 11.49 10.68 -12.19
CA THR A 281 10.90 11.20 -13.43
C THR A 281 11.73 12.30 -14.09
N THR A 282 12.90 12.64 -13.52
CA THR A 282 13.75 13.73 -14.01
C THR A 282 14.27 13.44 -15.42
N PHE A 283 14.61 12.19 -15.70
CA PHE A 283 15.11 11.75 -17.00
C PHE A 283 14.27 10.58 -17.52
N SER A 284 13.80 10.70 -18.72
CA SER A 284 13.08 9.66 -19.44
C SER A 284 13.38 9.73 -20.94
N ALA A 285 12.86 8.79 -21.71
CA ALA A 285 12.99 8.79 -23.15
C ALA A 285 11.77 8.14 -23.81
N ASN A 286 11.37 8.65 -24.97
CA ASN A 286 10.41 8.01 -25.85
C ASN A 286 10.75 8.32 -27.33
N HIS A 287 10.10 7.64 -28.25
CA HIS A 287 10.42 7.73 -29.66
C HIS A 287 10.20 9.14 -30.25
N LEU A 288 9.19 9.86 -29.77
CA LEU A 288 8.83 11.19 -30.28
C LEU A 288 9.74 12.29 -29.73
N GLU A 289 9.99 12.28 -28.42
CA GLU A 289 10.74 13.31 -27.71
C GLU A 289 12.26 13.06 -27.71
N GLY A 290 12.68 11.79 -27.98
CA GLY A 290 14.05 11.37 -27.74
C GLY A 290 14.35 11.39 -26.24
N PHE A 291 15.44 12.01 -25.86
CA PHE A 291 15.75 12.26 -24.44
C PHE A 291 14.84 13.39 -23.91
N ARG A 292 14.25 13.14 -22.74
CA ARG A 292 13.35 14.07 -22.05
C ARG A 292 13.89 14.40 -20.67
N MET A 293 13.98 15.68 -20.38
CA MET A 293 14.31 16.23 -19.07
C MET A 293 13.04 16.82 -18.43
N ARG A 294 12.83 16.54 -17.15
CA ARG A 294 11.70 17.05 -16.37
C ARG A 294 12.17 17.58 -15.04
N VAL A 295 11.64 18.74 -14.64
CA VAL A 295 11.79 19.34 -13.32
C VAL A 295 10.42 19.64 -12.78
N GLY A 296 10.12 19.17 -11.58
CA GLY A 296 8.84 19.36 -10.94
C GLY A 296 8.93 19.43 -9.43
N GLY A 297 7.79 19.58 -8.78
CA GLY A 297 7.69 19.60 -7.34
C GLY A 297 6.28 19.89 -6.85
N MET A 298 6.17 20.00 -5.53
CA MET A 298 4.91 20.27 -4.85
C MET A 298 5.10 21.08 -3.59
N THR A 299 4.09 21.86 -3.25
CA THR A 299 4.02 22.53 -1.94
C THR A 299 3.59 21.53 -0.87
N THR A 300 3.95 21.82 0.37
CA THR A 300 3.55 21.04 1.55
C THR A 300 2.56 21.82 2.42
N ALA A 301 1.98 21.15 3.40
CA ALA A 301 1.08 21.77 4.38
C ALA A 301 1.78 22.84 5.25
N ASN A 302 3.11 22.85 5.29
CA ASN A 302 3.89 23.90 5.98
C ASN A 302 3.84 25.26 5.26
N LEU A 303 3.55 25.26 3.95
CA LEU A 303 3.25 26.51 3.25
C LEU A 303 1.82 26.95 3.53
N ASN A 304 0.87 26.06 3.34
CA ASN A 304 -0.54 26.28 3.66
C ASN A 304 -1.24 24.92 3.83
N PRO A 305 -1.98 24.69 4.94
CA PRO A 305 -2.61 23.40 5.19
C PRO A 305 -3.87 23.11 4.35
N HIS A 306 -4.33 24.08 3.57
CA HIS A 306 -5.51 23.98 2.70
C HIS A 306 -5.18 24.13 1.21
N TRP A 307 -4.16 24.91 0.86
CA TRP A 307 -3.79 25.19 -0.52
C TRP A 307 -2.51 24.48 -0.92
N PHE A 308 -2.58 23.71 -1.98
CA PHE A 308 -1.45 22.94 -2.51
C PHE A 308 -1.26 23.23 -3.98
N GLY A 309 -0.02 23.49 -4.36
CA GLY A 309 0.40 23.61 -5.75
C GLY A 309 1.35 22.47 -6.10
N SER A 310 1.17 21.83 -7.22
CA SER A 310 2.10 20.85 -7.77
C SER A 310 2.20 20.97 -9.28
N GLY A 311 3.31 20.51 -9.86
CA GLY A 311 3.47 20.53 -11.29
C GLY A 311 4.89 20.26 -11.75
N TYR A 312 5.08 20.36 -13.07
CA TYR A 312 6.39 20.18 -13.69
C TYR A 312 6.49 20.93 -15.01
N LEU A 313 7.75 21.14 -15.43
CA LEU A 313 8.15 21.50 -16.77
C LEU A 313 9.00 20.37 -17.34
N ALA A 314 8.79 20.02 -18.62
CA ALA A 314 9.56 19.00 -19.30
C ALA A 314 9.90 19.43 -20.73
N TYR A 315 11.07 19.03 -21.20
CA TYR A 315 11.56 19.34 -22.55
C TYR A 315 12.08 18.10 -23.24
N GLY A 316 11.59 17.82 -24.44
CA GLY A 316 12.07 16.76 -25.32
C GLY A 316 13.09 17.29 -26.31
N VAL A 317 14.19 16.58 -26.47
CA VAL A 317 15.31 17.04 -27.34
C VAL A 317 14.93 16.95 -28.81
N ASN A 318 14.21 15.90 -29.22
CA ASN A 318 13.88 15.69 -30.64
C ASN A 318 12.72 16.56 -31.12
N ASP A 319 11.64 16.61 -30.34
CA ASP A 319 10.45 17.37 -30.72
C ASP A 319 10.54 18.87 -30.36
N ARG A 320 11.55 19.26 -29.55
CA ARG A 320 11.86 20.63 -29.14
C ARG A 320 10.66 21.39 -28.57
N LYS A 321 9.71 20.66 -27.97
CA LYS A 321 8.52 21.24 -27.33
C LYS A 321 8.67 21.27 -25.81
N LEU A 322 8.19 22.36 -25.22
CA LEU A 322 8.03 22.47 -23.76
C LEU A 322 6.69 21.87 -23.39
N LYS A 323 6.70 20.94 -22.45
CA LYS A 323 5.52 20.34 -21.83
C LYS A 323 5.42 20.81 -20.39
N TYR A 324 4.23 20.82 -19.87
CA TYR A 324 3.99 21.26 -18.49
C TYR A 324 2.77 20.58 -17.89
N ASN A 325 2.75 20.51 -16.58
CA ASN A 325 1.58 20.26 -15.75
C ASN A 325 1.58 21.26 -14.60
N ALA A 326 0.44 21.88 -14.35
CA ALA A 326 0.21 22.74 -13.21
C ALA A 326 -1.10 22.31 -12.55
N LYS A 327 -1.05 21.99 -11.27
CA LYS A 327 -2.20 21.59 -10.46
C LYS A 327 -2.28 22.47 -9.23
N LEU A 328 -3.45 23.07 -9.01
CA LEU A 328 -3.79 23.80 -7.80
C LEU A 328 -4.92 23.05 -7.09
N THR A 329 -4.71 22.71 -5.82
CA THR A 329 -5.68 21.98 -5.01
C THR A 329 -6.06 22.80 -3.78
N TYR A 330 -7.36 22.93 -3.55
CA TYR A 330 -7.91 23.39 -2.28
C TYR A 330 -8.45 22.18 -1.51
N SER A 331 -7.90 21.94 -0.33
CA SER A 331 -8.39 20.92 0.59
C SER A 331 -9.32 21.53 1.62
N VAL A 332 -10.57 21.06 1.66
CA VAL A 332 -11.55 21.49 2.67
C VAL A 332 -11.10 21.06 4.06
N ASN A 333 -10.47 19.87 4.16
CA ASN A 333 -9.88 19.38 5.40
C ASN A 333 -8.48 19.93 5.57
N LYS A 334 -8.18 20.42 6.76
CA LYS A 334 -6.81 20.80 7.12
C LYS A 334 -5.89 19.59 7.03
N LYS A 335 -4.79 19.71 6.27
CA LYS A 335 -3.78 18.67 6.08
C LYS A 335 -2.57 18.92 6.96
N LYS A 336 -1.88 17.85 7.33
CA LYS A 336 -0.69 17.89 8.16
C LYS A 336 0.61 17.86 7.35
N TYR A 337 0.61 17.14 6.22
CA TYR A 337 1.78 16.94 5.36
C TYR A 337 1.52 17.30 3.90
N HIS A 338 0.54 16.66 3.23
CA HIS A 338 0.26 16.83 1.81
C HIS A 338 -1.22 16.66 1.46
N GLU A 339 -1.61 17.05 0.25
CA GLU A 339 -3.01 17.06 -0.23
C GLU A 339 -3.69 15.69 -0.22
N GLY A 340 -2.94 14.60 -0.40
CA GLY A 340 -3.45 13.23 -0.51
C GLY A 340 -3.79 12.55 0.82
N GLU A 341 -3.56 13.18 1.97
CA GLU A 341 -3.89 12.58 3.27
C GLU A 341 -5.38 12.26 3.40
N SER A 342 -5.68 11.07 3.92
CA SER A 342 -7.05 10.64 4.21
C SER A 342 -7.59 11.31 5.50
N PRO A 343 -8.89 11.66 5.55
CA PRO A 343 -9.85 11.60 4.45
C PRO A 343 -9.65 12.75 3.44
N VAL A 344 -9.66 12.42 2.16
CA VAL A 344 -9.56 13.40 1.09
C VAL A 344 -10.89 14.17 0.96
N ASN A 345 -10.81 15.49 0.82
CA ASN A 345 -11.94 16.36 0.46
C ASN A 345 -11.37 17.57 -0.29
N ASN A 346 -11.11 17.40 -1.58
CA ASN A 346 -10.29 18.30 -2.38
C ASN A 346 -11.02 18.78 -3.63
N ILE A 347 -10.81 20.05 -3.97
CA ILE A 347 -11.14 20.64 -5.27
C ILE A 347 -9.80 20.94 -5.96
N SER A 348 -9.59 20.43 -7.17
CA SER A 348 -8.34 20.58 -7.91
C SER A 348 -8.60 21.15 -9.29
N ALA A 349 -7.85 22.18 -9.68
CA ALA A 349 -7.77 22.70 -11.04
C ALA A 349 -6.44 22.23 -11.66
N ILE A 350 -6.49 21.67 -12.85
CA ILE A 350 -5.33 21.07 -13.54
C ILE A 350 -5.26 21.66 -14.94
N GLN A 351 -4.06 22.11 -15.30
CA GLN A 351 -3.73 22.53 -16.66
C GLN A 351 -2.48 21.76 -17.10
N GLU A 352 -2.57 21.06 -18.23
CA GLU A 352 -1.50 20.20 -18.69
C GLU A 352 -1.33 20.29 -20.22
N TYR A 353 -0.10 20.19 -20.67
CA TYR A 353 0.24 19.92 -22.07
C TYR A 353 1.36 18.90 -22.08
N ASP A 354 1.07 17.70 -22.55
CA ASP A 354 2.05 16.61 -22.56
C ASP A 354 1.77 15.58 -23.65
N VAL A 355 2.70 14.65 -23.81
CA VAL A 355 2.70 13.57 -24.80
C VAL A 355 2.17 12.27 -24.17
N TYR A 356 1.30 11.56 -24.88
CA TYR A 356 0.71 10.29 -24.45
C TYR A 356 0.71 9.26 -25.57
N THR A 357 0.73 8.00 -25.19
CA THR A 357 0.49 6.87 -26.09
C THR A 357 -0.90 6.33 -25.83
N PRO A 358 -1.82 6.35 -26.79
CA PRO A 358 -3.15 5.74 -26.61
C PRO A 358 -3.04 4.27 -26.22
N GLY A 359 -3.85 3.81 -25.26
CA GLY A 359 -3.81 2.43 -24.75
C GLY A 359 -2.63 2.10 -23.83
N GLN A 360 -1.89 3.10 -23.34
CA GLN A 360 -0.87 2.91 -22.29
C GLN A 360 -1.17 3.81 -21.08
N ASP A 361 -1.77 3.23 -20.06
CA ASP A 361 -2.04 3.91 -18.80
C ASP A 361 -1.11 3.39 -17.69
N PHE A 362 -0.42 4.30 -17.02
CA PHE A 362 0.48 3.98 -15.92
C PHE A 362 -0.24 4.18 -14.59
N LEU A 363 -0.91 3.13 -14.12
CA LEU A 363 -1.78 3.18 -12.95
C LEU A 363 -1.02 3.34 -11.62
N PHE A 364 0.23 2.88 -11.56
CA PHE A 364 1.01 2.77 -10.32
C PHE A 364 2.34 3.50 -10.36
N THR A 365 2.66 4.17 -11.45
CA THR A 365 3.90 4.92 -11.63
C THR A 365 3.67 6.04 -12.65
N SER A 366 4.61 6.97 -12.76
CA SER A 366 4.58 7.97 -13.82
C SER A 366 5.06 7.39 -15.15
N LYS A 367 4.46 7.83 -16.27
CA LYS A 367 4.96 7.52 -17.62
C LYS A 367 6.40 8.00 -17.83
N ASP A 368 6.83 9.02 -17.09
CA ASP A 368 8.18 9.60 -17.13
C ASP A 368 9.18 8.89 -16.23
N ASN A 369 8.75 7.83 -15.50
CA ASN A 369 9.68 7.06 -14.67
C ASN A 369 10.77 6.43 -15.56
N MET A 370 12.03 6.69 -15.22
CA MET A 370 13.19 6.26 -16.01
C MET A 370 13.21 4.75 -16.31
N PHE A 371 12.72 3.92 -15.39
CA PHE A 371 12.64 2.46 -15.58
C PHE A 371 11.52 2.05 -16.53
N VAL A 372 10.45 2.82 -16.62
CA VAL A 372 9.33 2.60 -17.55
C VAL A 372 9.70 3.04 -18.97
N ALA A 373 10.62 3.98 -19.09
CA ALA A 373 11.11 4.44 -20.40
C ALA A 373 11.86 3.34 -21.16
N TRP A 374 12.41 2.34 -20.48
CA TRP A 374 13.07 1.20 -21.11
C TRP A 374 12.02 0.21 -21.64
N LYS A 375 11.86 0.24 -22.97
CA LYS A 375 10.87 -0.58 -23.68
C LYS A 375 11.53 -1.82 -24.28
N VAL A 376 10.75 -2.90 -24.36
CA VAL A 376 11.10 -4.16 -25.05
C VAL A 376 10.29 -4.25 -26.34
N GLY A 377 10.92 -4.66 -27.42
CA GLY A 377 10.29 -4.82 -28.73
C GLY A 377 10.33 -3.55 -29.59
N GLU A 378 9.39 -3.45 -30.52
CA GLU A 378 9.33 -2.32 -31.46
C GLU A 378 8.93 -1.02 -30.76
N PRO A 379 9.52 0.12 -31.13
CA PRO A 379 9.19 1.40 -30.54
C PRO A 379 7.74 1.80 -30.84
N VAL A 380 7.06 2.35 -29.85
CA VAL A 380 5.72 2.92 -30.04
C VAL A 380 5.86 4.28 -30.70
N THR A 381 5.43 4.37 -31.94
CA THR A 381 5.54 5.59 -32.76
C THR A 381 4.23 6.38 -32.86
N MET A 382 3.09 5.72 -32.59
CA MET A 382 1.77 6.35 -32.57
C MET A 382 1.53 7.03 -31.24
N MET A 383 1.70 8.34 -31.20
CA MET A 383 1.58 9.16 -30.00
C MET A 383 0.66 10.37 -30.25
N GLN A 384 0.28 11.05 -29.20
CA GLN A 384 -0.52 12.28 -29.27
C GLN A 384 -0.06 13.29 -28.24
N TYR A 385 -0.15 14.57 -28.57
CA TYR A 385 -0.08 15.65 -27.59
C TYR A 385 -1.48 15.92 -27.06
N ILE A 386 -1.62 16.02 -25.76
CA ILE A 386 -2.87 16.35 -25.11
C ILE A 386 -2.70 17.67 -24.36
N ARG A 387 -3.55 18.65 -24.70
CA ARG A 387 -3.74 19.86 -23.90
C ARG A 387 -5.00 19.68 -23.09
N LYS A 388 -4.85 19.58 -21.77
CA LYS A 388 -5.93 19.25 -20.84
C LYS A 388 -6.17 20.38 -19.85
N THR A 389 -7.43 20.77 -19.71
CA THR A 389 -7.92 21.61 -18.63
C THR A 389 -8.95 20.81 -17.86
N MET A 390 -8.80 20.67 -16.56
CA MET A 390 -9.68 19.83 -15.75
C MET A 390 -9.97 20.48 -14.40
N LEU A 391 -11.22 20.46 -14.01
CA LEU A 391 -11.67 20.75 -12.64
C LEU A 391 -12.17 19.44 -12.04
N GLN A 392 -11.64 19.09 -10.87
CA GLN A 392 -11.97 17.84 -10.20
C GLN A 392 -12.39 18.11 -8.76
N TYR A 393 -13.43 17.43 -8.30
CA TYR A 393 -13.79 17.32 -6.88
C TYR A 393 -13.66 15.87 -6.44
N GLN A 394 -12.96 15.65 -5.31
CA GLN A 394 -12.83 14.32 -4.71
C GLN A 394 -13.19 14.38 -3.24
N LYS A 395 -14.09 13.51 -2.82
CA LYS A 395 -14.46 13.33 -1.42
C LYS A 395 -14.38 11.88 -1.00
N GLU A 396 -13.65 11.63 0.06
CA GLU A 396 -13.53 10.34 0.72
C GLU A 396 -14.33 10.36 2.03
N TRP A 397 -15.15 9.32 2.23
CA TRP A 397 -15.81 9.04 3.50
C TRP A 397 -15.09 7.88 4.20
N LEU A 398 -15.09 7.92 5.51
CA LEU A 398 -14.36 6.96 6.33
C LEU A 398 -14.98 5.55 6.34
N ASN A 399 -16.16 5.36 5.76
CA ASN A 399 -16.77 4.04 5.52
C ASN A 399 -16.22 3.31 4.28
N GLY A 400 -15.20 3.89 3.62
CA GLY A 400 -14.59 3.34 2.40
C GLY A 400 -15.22 3.81 1.09
N LEU A 401 -16.20 4.71 1.14
CA LEU A 401 -16.77 5.33 -0.06
C LEU A 401 -15.92 6.52 -0.49
N THR A 402 -15.65 6.64 -1.79
CA THR A 402 -14.99 7.79 -2.41
C THR A 402 -15.79 8.21 -3.65
N LEU A 403 -16.13 9.48 -3.72
CA LEU A 403 -16.70 10.12 -4.91
C LEU A 403 -15.64 10.98 -5.57
N THR A 404 -15.46 10.82 -6.87
CA THR A 404 -14.64 11.71 -7.70
C THR A 404 -15.51 12.20 -8.85
N THR A 405 -15.62 13.51 -9.03
CA THR A 405 -16.30 14.12 -10.18
C THR A 405 -15.34 15.04 -10.90
N TRP A 406 -15.51 15.18 -12.21
CA TRP A 406 -14.66 16.06 -13.01
C TRP A 406 -15.41 16.69 -14.17
N ALA A 407 -14.93 17.88 -14.56
CA ALA A 407 -15.19 18.52 -15.83
C ALA A 407 -13.84 18.65 -16.53
N ARG A 408 -13.71 18.10 -17.74
CA ARG A 408 -12.47 18.00 -18.48
C ARG A 408 -12.65 18.46 -19.93
N ASN A 409 -11.73 19.28 -20.39
CA ASN A 409 -11.59 19.66 -21.79
C ASN A 409 -10.20 19.26 -22.26
N GLU A 410 -10.12 18.48 -23.33
CA GLU A 410 -8.87 17.98 -23.90
C GLU A 410 -8.84 18.25 -25.39
N ASN A 411 -7.79 18.91 -25.85
CA ASN A 411 -7.44 18.96 -27.26
C ASN A 411 -6.35 17.94 -27.54
N ASN A 412 -6.66 16.98 -28.41
CA ASN A 412 -5.82 15.85 -28.78
C ASN A 412 -5.22 16.11 -30.16
N GLU A 413 -3.89 16.25 -30.26
CA GLU A 413 -3.14 16.49 -31.50
C GLU A 413 -2.37 15.23 -31.86
N ALA A 414 -2.56 14.71 -33.10
CA ALA A 414 -1.86 13.52 -33.57
C ALA A 414 -0.35 13.78 -33.69
N ALA A 415 0.46 12.81 -33.29
CA ALA A 415 1.92 12.92 -33.29
C ALA A 415 2.59 11.58 -33.68
N GLY A 416 3.84 11.66 -34.13
CA GLY A 416 4.56 10.52 -34.65
C GLY A 416 3.88 9.98 -35.92
N THR A 417 3.57 8.69 -35.92
CA THR A 417 2.87 8.04 -37.05
C THR A 417 1.36 7.99 -36.88
N LEU A 418 0.82 8.50 -35.76
CA LEU A 418 -0.63 8.56 -35.53
C LEU A 418 -1.29 9.54 -36.53
N ARG A 419 -2.48 9.19 -37.04
CA ARG A 419 -3.31 10.03 -37.91
C ARG A 419 -4.76 9.96 -37.45
N TYR A 420 -5.46 11.09 -37.58
CA TYR A 420 -6.90 11.17 -37.35
C TYR A 420 -7.59 11.37 -38.70
N ASP A 421 -7.93 10.27 -39.35
CA ASP A 421 -8.59 10.30 -40.66
C ASP A 421 -10.10 10.14 -40.49
N ARG A 422 -10.86 11.10 -40.97
CA ARG A 422 -12.32 11.10 -40.93
C ARG A 422 -12.89 10.88 -42.35
N TYR A 423 -13.73 9.85 -42.47
CA TYR A 423 -14.54 9.64 -43.67
C TYR A 423 -15.73 10.57 -43.63
N ASN A 424 -15.88 11.39 -44.68
CA ASN A 424 -17.01 12.28 -44.89
C ASN A 424 -18.19 11.50 -45.51
N ALA A 425 -19.38 12.10 -45.49
CA ALA A 425 -20.59 11.50 -46.07
C ALA A 425 -20.47 11.27 -47.60
N ASP A 426 -19.64 12.02 -48.29
CA ASP A 426 -19.33 11.92 -49.73
C ASP A 426 -18.24 10.86 -50.04
N GLY A 427 -17.75 10.12 -49.04
CA GLY A 427 -16.71 9.13 -49.19
C GLY A 427 -15.29 9.70 -49.23
N THR A 428 -15.10 11.00 -49.14
CA THR A 428 -13.77 11.62 -49.09
C THR A 428 -13.13 11.45 -47.70
N LEU A 429 -11.79 11.37 -47.69
CA LEU A 429 -10.99 11.27 -46.47
C LEU A 429 -10.44 12.64 -46.11
N THR A 430 -10.73 13.09 -44.87
CA THR A 430 -10.13 14.30 -44.31
C THR A 430 -9.22 13.96 -43.17
N ASN A 431 -7.92 14.32 -43.26
CA ASN A 431 -6.99 14.19 -42.19
C ASN A 431 -7.13 15.37 -41.21
N LEU A 432 -7.49 15.07 -39.96
CA LEU A 432 -7.64 16.06 -38.89
C LEU A 432 -6.31 16.14 -38.12
N LYS A 433 -5.83 17.36 -37.90
CA LYS A 433 -4.63 17.57 -37.06
C LYS A 433 -4.94 17.31 -35.58
N SER A 434 -6.12 17.67 -35.14
CA SER A 434 -6.57 17.51 -33.75
C SER A 434 -8.08 17.40 -33.66
N PHE A 435 -8.55 16.93 -32.52
CA PHE A 435 -9.95 17.02 -32.11
C PHE A 435 -10.03 17.42 -30.64
N THR A 436 -11.17 17.98 -30.25
CA THR A 436 -11.43 18.41 -28.88
C THR A 436 -12.47 17.51 -28.23
N ASN A 437 -12.18 17.03 -27.05
CA ASN A 437 -13.10 16.29 -26.20
C ASN A 437 -13.42 17.10 -24.95
N THR A 438 -14.71 17.40 -24.75
CA THR A 438 -15.20 18.02 -23.50
C THR A 438 -16.11 17.02 -22.81
N GLU A 439 -15.87 16.76 -21.54
CA GLU A 439 -16.64 15.78 -20.81
C GLU A 439 -16.90 16.16 -19.36
N LEU A 440 -18.00 15.64 -18.85
CA LEU A 440 -18.32 15.57 -17.42
C LEU A 440 -18.30 14.11 -17.00
N GLY A 441 -17.70 13.83 -15.85
CA GLY A 441 -17.67 12.47 -15.35
C GLY A 441 -17.79 12.37 -13.83
N ALA A 442 -18.20 11.20 -13.40
CA ALA A 442 -18.27 10.81 -11.99
C ALA A 442 -17.81 9.38 -11.79
N GLN A 443 -17.10 9.14 -10.71
CA GLN A 443 -16.68 7.81 -10.26
C GLN A 443 -17.04 7.62 -8.79
N LEU A 444 -17.72 6.52 -8.51
CA LEU A 444 -17.91 6.01 -7.16
C LEU A 444 -16.95 4.85 -6.93
N ARG A 445 -16.19 4.90 -5.85
CA ARG A 445 -15.33 3.81 -5.39
C ARG A 445 -15.75 3.41 -3.98
N PHE A 446 -16.01 2.12 -3.77
CA PHE A 446 -16.38 1.58 -2.48
C PHE A 446 -15.40 0.48 -2.07
N ALA A 447 -14.66 0.70 -0.99
CA ALA A 447 -13.62 -0.20 -0.47
C ALA A 447 -13.73 -0.32 1.06
N PRO A 448 -14.75 -1.04 1.57
CA PRO A 448 -14.99 -1.16 3.00
C PRO A 448 -13.86 -1.91 3.69
N GLY A 449 -13.32 -1.32 4.77
CA GLY A 449 -12.23 -1.92 5.54
C GLY A 449 -10.86 -1.88 4.87
N GLU A 450 -10.71 -1.14 3.77
CA GLU A 450 -9.41 -0.93 3.14
C GLU A 450 -8.45 -0.18 4.07
N ARG A 451 -7.22 -0.69 4.18
CA ARG A 451 -6.10 -0.01 4.82
C ARG A 451 -5.08 0.33 3.74
N ALA A 452 -5.12 1.53 3.24
CA ALA A 452 -4.20 2.02 2.24
C ALA A 452 -3.33 3.13 2.83
N TYR A 453 -2.06 3.15 2.44
CA TYR A 453 -1.19 4.28 2.66
C TYR A 453 -1.47 5.35 1.59
N ASN A 454 -1.64 6.59 2.03
CA ASN A 454 -1.78 7.73 1.15
C ASN A 454 -0.42 8.43 1.03
N GLY A 455 0.32 8.12 -0.03
CA GLY A 455 1.56 8.84 -0.37
C GLY A 455 1.29 10.25 -0.88
N ARG A 456 2.35 11.00 -1.17
CA ARG A 456 2.28 12.39 -1.66
C ARG A 456 1.46 12.52 -2.94
N GLU A 457 1.48 11.52 -3.79
CA GLU A 457 0.74 11.47 -5.07
C GLU A 457 -0.68 10.87 -4.92
N GLY A 458 -1.16 10.68 -3.69
CA GLY A 458 -2.46 10.09 -3.39
C GLY A 458 -2.39 8.62 -2.98
N LYS A 459 -3.54 7.92 -2.99
CA LYS A 459 -3.60 6.50 -2.67
C LYS A 459 -2.82 5.70 -3.70
N ASN A 460 -1.72 5.10 -3.27
CA ASN A 460 -0.97 4.18 -4.10
C ASN A 460 -1.37 2.74 -3.75
N SER A 461 -2.01 2.05 -4.68
CA SER A 461 -2.46 0.67 -4.47
C SER A 461 -1.33 -0.35 -4.33
N LEU A 462 -0.09 -0.03 -4.76
CA LEU A 462 1.08 -0.88 -4.51
C LEU A 462 1.41 -0.98 -3.02
N PHE A 463 1.12 0.06 -2.25
CA PHE A 463 1.32 0.11 -0.81
C PHE A 463 0.04 -0.18 -0.02
N ASN A 464 -0.97 -0.76 -0.66
CA ASN A 464 -2.15 -1.21 0.06
C ASN A 464 -1.76 -2.35 1.01
N LEU A 465 -1.77 -2.06 2.30
CA LEU A 465 -1.36 -2.98 3.36
C LEU A 465 -2.35 -4.13 3.56
N SER A 466 -3.58 -3.95 3.11
CA SER A 466 -4.63 -4.96 3.21
C SER A 466 -5.43 -5.05 1.92
N LYS A 467 -4.94 -5.87 0.98
CA LYS A 467 -5.68 -6.22 -0.25
C LYS A 467 -6.90 -7.13 0.01
N ASP A 468 -7.20 -7.40 1.28
CA ASP A 468 -8.32 -8.26 1.67
C ASP A 468 -9.68 -7.58 1.50
N ALA A 469 -9.69 -6.24 1.58
CA ALA A 469 -10.90 -5.46 1.34
C ALA A 469 -11.33 -5.57 -0.14
N PRO A 470 -12.61 -5.82 -0.43
CA PRO A 470 -13.12 -5.72 -1.79
C PRO A 470 -13.10 -4.26 -2.23
N VAL A 471 -12.82 -4.01 -3.51
CA VAL A 471 -12.87 -2.68 -4.11
C VAL A 471 -13.84 -2.72 -5.29
N PHE A 472 -14.89 -1.94 -5.22
CA PHE A 472 -15.86 -1.76 -6.31
C PHE A 472 -15.71 -0.35 -6.86
N LYS A 473 -15.72 -0.21 -8.19
CA LYS A 473 -15.75 1.10 -8.86
C LYS A 473 -16.86 1.11 -9.89
N LEU A 474 -17.54 2.23 -9.97
CA LEU A 474 -18.48 2.56 -11.03
C LEU A 474 -18.13 3.95 -11.53
N SER A 475 -17.83 4.09 -12.81
CA SER A 475 -17.61 5.38 -13.46
C SER A 475 -18.55 5.58 -14.62
N HIS A 476 -18.97 6.82 -14.78
CA HIS A 476 -19.75 7.26 -15.94
C HIS A 476 -19.24 8.62 -16.38
N GLN A 477 -19.06 8.77 -17.67
CA GLN A 477 -18.65 10.04 -18.28
C GLN A 477 -19.49 10.34 -19.53
N MET A 478 -19.78 11.62 -19.74
CA MET A 478 -20.56 12.13 -20.86
C MET A 478 -19.72 13.13 -21.65
N GLY A 479 -19.51 12.87 -22.92
CA GLY A 479 -18.95 13.84 -23.86
C GLY A 479 -19.99 14.88 -24.23
N LEU A 480 -19.58 16.14 -24.34
CA LEU A 480 -20.46 17.29 -24.59
C LEU A 480 -20.03 18.00 -25.88
N LYS A 481 -20.78 17.81 -26.96
CA LYS A 481 -20.54 18.50 -28.23
C LYS A 481 -20.90 19.99 -28.10
N ASN A 482 -20.12 20.83 -28.77
CA ASN A 482 -20.24 22.29 -28.80
C ASN A 482 -20.02 23.00 -27.45
N VAL A 483 -19.66 22.29 -26.38
CA VAL A 483 -19.26 22.89 -25.11
C VAL A 483 -17.76 23.03 -25.11
N LEU A 484 -17.23 24.25 -24.91
CA LEU A 484 -15.77 24.53 -24.93
C LEU A 484 -15.03 23.93 -26.14
N GLY A 485 -15.72 23.91 -27.31
CA GLY A 485 -15.16 23.34 -28.55
C GLY A 485 -15.21 21.82 -28.65
N GLY A 486 -15.95 21.13 -27.79
CA GLY A 486 -16.09 19.67 -27.84
C GLY A 486 -16.72 19.20 -29.16
N ASP A 487 -16.16 18.17 -29.76
CA ASP A 487 -16.56 17.66 -31.08
C ASP A 487 -17.62 16.56 -31.00
N PHE A 488 -17.75 15.86 -29.85
CA PHE A 488 -18.51 14.63 -29.75
C PHE A 488 -19.48 14.63 -28.57
N ASN A 489 -20.67 14.04 -28.78
CA ASN A 489 -21.56 13.59 -27.72
C ASN A 489 -21.38 12.09 -27.56
N TYR A 490 -21.18 11.62 -26.35
CA TYR A 490 -21.10 10.19 -26.05
C TYR A 490 -21.34 9.93 -24.56
N ASN A 491 -21.64 8.69 -24.25
CA ASN A 491 -21.69 8.16 -22.90
C ASN A 491 -20.73 6.98 -22.79
N HIS A 492 -19.95 6.94 -21.72
CA HIS A 492 -19.08 5.81 -21.41
C HIS A 492 -19.30 5.40 -19.97
N THR A 493 -19.59 4.12 -19.76
CA THR A 493 -19.82 3.54 -18.44
C THR A 493 -18.81 2.41 -18.20
N GLU A 494 -18.20 2.37 -17.02
CA GLU A 494 -17.29 1.31 -16.61
C GLU A 494 -17.57 0.88 -15.18
N ILE A 495 -17.52 -0.42 -14.94
CA ILE A 495 -17.64 -1.04 -13.61
C ILE A 495 -16.48 -1.99 -13.39
N SER A 496 -15.92 -1.98 -12.19
CA SER A 496 -14.88 -2.94 -11.81
C SER A 496 -15.05 -3.47 -10.39
N ALA A 497 -14.58 -4.70 -10.18
CA ALA A 497 -14.52 -5.36 -8.88
C ALA A 497 -13.15 -6.00 -8.70
N GLU A 498 -12.47 -5.66 -7.60
CA GLU A 498 -11.16 -6.21 -7.22
C GLU A 498 -11.25 -6.84 -5.83
N LYS A 499 -10.66 -8.02 -5.66
CA LYS A 499 -10.58 -8.68 -4.37
C LYS A 499 -9.46 -9.70 -4.31
N ARG A 500 -8.80 -9.79 -3.14
CA ARG A 500 -7.97 -10.94 -2.76
C ARG A 500 -8.82 -12.02 -2.13
N ILE A 501 -8.72 -13.25 -2.63
CA ILE A 501 -9.41 -14.44 -2.14
C ILE A 501 -8.37 -15.38 -1.55
N TRP A 502 -8.43 -15.61 -0.24
CA TRP A 502 -7.52 -16.50 0.44
C TRP A 502 -8.01 -17.96 0.36
N LEU A 503 -7.12 -18.84 -0.02
CA LEU A 503 -7.34 -20.28 -0.09
C LEU A 503 -6.67 -21.01 1.09
N SER A 504 -6.71 -20.41 2.27
CA SER A 504 -6.06 -20.91 3.48
C SER A 504 -4.55 -21.15 3.27
N SER A 505 -4.07 -22.38 3.52
CA SER A 505 -2.67 -22.79 3.33
C SER A 505 -2.22 -22.89 1.86
N PHE A 506 -3.16 -22.86 0.92
CA PHE A 506 -2.87 -22.94 -0.52
C PHE A 506 -2.57 -21.58 -1.17
N GLY A 507 -2.46 -20.53 -0.35
CA GLY A 507 -2.13 -19.20 -0.83
C GLY A 507 -3.35 -18.32 -1.10
N HIS A 508 -3.29 -17.45 -2.14
CA HIS A 508 -4.38 -16.54 -2.46
C HIS A 508 -4.46 -16.24 -3.96
N ILE A 509 -5.64 -15.84 -4.39
CA ILE A 509 -5.90 -15.32 -5.72
C ILE A 509 -6.18 -13.82 -5.61
N ASP A 510 -5.44 -13.01 -6.36
CA ASP A 510 -5.79 -11.62 -6.62
C ASP A 510 -6.63 -11.58 -7.89
N ALA A 511 -7.86 -11.10 -7.79
CA ALA A 511 -8.85 -11.08 -8.86
C ALA A 511 -9.30 -9.64 -9.13
N LEU A 512 -9.26 -9.22 -10.39
CA LEU A 512 -9.86 -7.99 -10.89
C LEU A 512 -10.68 -8.33 -12.13
N VAL A 513 -11.92 -7.84 -12.17
CA VAL A 513 -12.78 -7.90 -13.35
C VAL A 513 -13.27 -6.49 -13.63
N THR A 514 -13.19 -6.08 -14.88
CA THR A 514 -13.68 -4.79 -15.36
C THR A 514 -14.54 -4.98 -16.58
N ALA A 515 -15.66 -4.28 -16.67
CA ALA A 515 -16.51 -4.23 -17.84
C ALA A 515 -16.82 -2.77 -18.19
N GLY A 516 -16.81 -2.44 -19.47
CA GLY A 516 -17.07 -1.10 -19.94
C GLY A 516 -17.80 -1.05 -21.27
N LYS A 517 -18.50 0.06 -21.51
CA LYS A 517 -19.19 0.30 -22.77
C LYS A 517 -19.24 1.79 -23.10
N VAL A 518 -18.87 2.10 -24.33
CA VAL A 518 -19.17 3.37 -25.00
C VAL A 518 -20.50 3.19 -25.75
N TRP A 519 -21.51 3.98 -25.40
CA TRP A 519 -22.88 3.80 -25.90
C TRP A 519 -23.14 4.46 -27.25
N ASP A 520 -22.25 5.35 -27.69
CA ASP A 520 -22.39 6.17 -28.86
C ASP A 520 -21.24 5.95 -29.85
N LYS A 521 -21.38 6.47 -31.06
CA LYS A 521 -20.30 6.48 -32.05
C LYS A 521 -19.29 7.57 -31.72
N VAL A 522 -18.05 7.17 -31.51
CA VAL A 522 -16.94 8.07 -31.23
C VAL A 522 -15.76 7.78 -32.15
N PRO A 523 -14.80 8.71 -32.33
CA PRO A 523 -13.56 8.42 -33.02
C PRO A 523 -12.73 7.40 -32.25
N PHE A 524 -11.89 6.63 -32.95
CA PHE A 524 -11.13 5.54 -32.35
C PHE A 524 -10.32 5.91 -31.09
N PRO A 525 -9.76 7.14 -30.93
CA PRO A 525 -9.01 7.47 -29.72
C PRO A 525 -9.88 7.59 -28.45
N LEU A 526 -11.21 7.69 -28.61
CA LEU A 526 -12.16 7.69 -27.49
C LEU A 526 -12.78 6.31 -27.24
N LEU A 527 -12.47 5.32 -28.07
CA LEU A 527 -12.84 3.94 -27.84
C LEU A 527 -11.96 3.30 -26.75
N ILE A 528 -12.41 2.18 -26.26
CA ILE A 528 -11.73 1.45 -25.19
C ILE A 528 -10.57 0.65 -25.77
N MET A 529 -9.42 0.79 -25.15
CA MET A 529 -8.19 0.06 -25.50
C MET A 529 -7.69 -0.70 -24.28
N PRO A 530 -7.22 -1.97 -24.44
CA PRO A 530 -6.58 -2.67 -23.34
C PRO A 530 -5.33 -1.91 -22.90
N ASN A 531 -5.12 -1.82 -21.58
CA ASN A 531 -3.90 -1.21 -21.04
C ASN A 531 -2.70 -2.11 -21.32
N THR A 532 -1.71 -1.61 -22.07
CA THR A 532 -0.54 -2.38 -22.50
C THR A 532 0.73 -1.96 -21.79
N ASN A 533 1.59 -2.93 -21.49
CA ASN A 533 2.91 -2.68 -20.94
C ASN A 533 4.00 -3.24 -21.85
N GLN A 534 4.79 -2.37 -22.41
CA GLN A 534 5.97 -2.73 -23.20
C GLN A 534 7.28 -2.37 -22.48
N SER A 535 7.22 -1.94 -21.22
CA SER A 535 8.43 -1.65 -20.44
C SER A 535 9.02 -2.94 -19.84
N ILE A 536 10.29 -2.86 -19.44
CA ILE A 536 10.96 -3.94 -18.69
C ILE A 536 10.42 -4.09 -17.25
N THR A 537 9.62 -3.15 -16.79
CA THR A 537 9.05 -3.16 -15.44
C THR A 537 7.73 -3.92 -15.41
N ILE A 538 7.44 -4.57 -14.29
CA ILE A 538 6.15 -5.20 -14.08
C ILE A 538 5.12 -4.11 -13.80
N GLN A 539 4.12 -4.00 -14.71
CA GLN A 539 2.97 -3.13 -14.52
C GLN A 539 1.74 -4.00 -14.18
N PRO A 540 1.24 -3.95 -12.94
CA PRO A 540 0.00 -4.64 -12.60
C PRO A 540 -1.17 -4.13 -13.47
N GLN A 541 -2.12 -5.00 -13.77
CA GLN A 541 -3.30 -4.67 -14.57
C GLN A 541 -2.96 -4.13 -15.98
N ALA A 542 -1.90 -4.67 -16.59
CA ALA A 542 -1.53 -4.37 -17.96
C ALA A 542 -1.18 -5.65 -18.73
N PHE A 543 -1.42 -5.65 -20.03
CA PHE A 543 -1.12 -6.77 -20.93
C PHE A 543 0.28 -6.62 -21.50
N ASN A 544 1.17 -7.56 -21.17
CA ASN A 544 2.58 -7.50 -21.60
C ASN A 544 2.82 -8.05 -23.02
N MET A 545 1.86 -8.80 -23.58
CA MET A 545 1.95 -9.44 -24.90
C MET A 545 1.17 -8.68 -25.99
N MET A 546 0.46 -7.60 -25.61
CA MET A 546 -0.28 -6.76 -26.54
C MET A 546 0.49 -5.47 -26.85
N ARG A 547 0.35 -4.98 -28.06
CA ARG A 547 0.87 -3.66 -28.46
C ARG A 547 -0.18 -2.58 -28.22
N ALA A 548 0.28 -1.36 -28.02
CA ALA A 548 -0.61 -0.21 -27.97
C ALA A 548 -1.39 -0.08 -29.29
N LEU A 549 -2.69 0.21 -29.21
CA LEU A 549 -3.60 0.34 -30.38
C LEU A 549 -3.85 -0.96 -31.16
N GLU A 550 -3.39 -2.12 -30.70
CA GLU A 550 -3.64 -3.39 -31.38
C GLU A 550 -5.10 -3.81 -31.34
N PHE A 551 -5.77 -3.55 -30.21
CA PHE A 551 -7.19 -3.83 -30.02
C PHE A 551 -7.91 -2.55 -29.60
N VAL A 552 -9.09 -2.33 -30.21
CA VAL A 552 -9.95 -1.18 -29.95
C VAL A 552 -11.40 -1.66 -29.97
N SER A 553 -12.18 -1.33 -28.95
CA SER A 553 -13.56 -1.79 -28.83
C SER A 553 -14.47 -0.71 -28.25
N ASP A 554 -15.76 -0.78 -28.58
CA ASP A 554 -16.82 0.03 -27.96
C ASP A 554 -17.37 -0.59 -26.68
N GLN A 555 -17.09 -1.90 -26.45
CA GLN A 555 -17.48 -2.62 -25.24
C GLN A 555 -16.47 -3.72 -24.94
N TYR A 556 -16.26 -3.99 -23.65
CA TYR A 556 -15.30 -5.01 -23.23
C TYR A 556 -15.64 -5.63 -21.87
N VAL A 557 -15.05 -6.78 -21.64
CA VAL A 557 -14.87 -7.38 -20.32
C VAL A 557 -13.44 -7.81 -20.23
N SER A 558 -12.71 -7.26 -19.26
CA SER A 558 -11.34 -7.68 -18.95
C SER A 558 -11.27 -8.33 -17.58
N PHE A 559 -10.33 -9.25 -17.45
CA PHE A 559 -10.07 -9.90 -16.18
C PHE A 559 -8.58 -10.14 -15.97
N TYR A 560 -8.17 -10.07 -14.70
CA TYR A 560 -6.82 -10.36 -14.23
C TYR A 560 -6.95 -11.26 -12.99
N PHE A 561 -6.48 -12.50 -13.12
CA PHE A 561 -6.41 -13.44 -12.02
C PHE A 561 -4.97 -13.84 -11.80
N THR A 562 -4.45 -13.64 -10.60
CA THR A 562 -3.09 -14.06 -10.25
C THR A 562 -3.15 -14.93 -9.02
N TYR A 563 -2.81 -16.21 -9.17
CA TYR A 563 -2.78 -17.18 -8.10
C TYR A 563 -1.35 -17.34 -7.56
N TYR A 564 -1.16 -16.94 -6.32
CA TYR A 564 0.07 -17.11 -5.54
C TYR A 564 -0.04 -18.40 -4.73
N MET A 565 0.52 -19.50 -5.22
CA MET A 565 0.38 -20.85 -4.62
C MET A 565 1.28 -21.07 -3.40
N LYS A 566 2.19 -20.13 -3.10
CA LYS A 566 3.05 -20.16 -1.91
C LYS A 566 3.92 -21.43 -1.76
N GLY A 567 4.30 -22.05 -2.86
CA GLY A 567 5.11 -23.27 -2.87
C GLY A 567 4.31 -24.55 -2.65
N TRP A 568 3.02 -24.54 -2.88
CA TRP A 568 2.15 -25.69 -2.68
C TRP A 568 2.56 -26.91 -3.52
N ILE A 569 3.01 -26.71 -4.74
CA ILE A 569 3.48 -27.78 -5.63
C ILE A 569 5.00 -27.95 -5.49
N LEU A 570 5.79 -26.91 -5.79
CA LEU A 570 7.25 -27.00 -5.93
C LEU A 570 7.95 -27.41 -4.62
N ASN A 571 7.42 -27.01 -3.47
CA ASN A 571 7.98 -27.39 -2.18
C ASN A 571 7.69 -28.85 -1.79
N ARG A 572 6.88 -29.58 -2.55
CA ARG A 572 6.61 -31.01 -2.33
C ARG A 572 7.45 -31.93 -3.23
N ILE A 573 8.07 -31.38 -4.28
CA ILE A 573 8.89 -32.13 -5.22
C ILE A 573 10.29 -32.34 -4.62
N PRO A 574 10.74 -33.59 -4.37
CA PRO A 574 12.09 -33.87 -3.93
C PRO A 574 13.14 -33.27 -4.90
N GLY A 575 14.20 -32.66 -4.37
CA GLY A 575 15.22 -31.97 -5.19
C GLY A 575 14.88 -30.53 -5.56
N VAL A 576 13.61 -30.23 -5.86
CA VAL A 576 13.19 -28.85 -6.18
C VAL A 576 12.93 -28.02 -4.92
N LYS A 577 12.43 -28.63 -3.88
CA LYS A 577 12.08 -27.95 -2.60
C LYS A 577 13.20 -27.12 -1.99
N TRP A 578 14.47 -27.52 -2.18
CA TRP A 578 15.61 -26.79 -1.62
C TRP A 578 15.92 -25.48 -2.38
N LEU A 579 15.42 -25.32 -3.61
CA LEU A 579 15.48 -24.06 -4.37
C LEU A 579 14.57 -22.98 -3.78
N ARG A 580 13.65 -23.35 -2.88
CA ARG A 580 12.70 -22.43 -2.19
C ARG A 580 11.88 -21.57 -3.16
N LEU A 581 11.51 -22.12 -4.31
CA LEU A 581 10.70 -21.45 -5.32
C LEU A 581 9.24 -21.30 -4.85
N ARG A 582 8.57 -20.30 -5.38
CA ARG A 582 7.13 -20.02 -5.17
C ARG A 582 6.47 -19.88 -6.53
N GLU A 583 5.44 -20.68 -6.75
CA GLU A 583 4.66 -20.65 -7.98
C GLU A 583 3.71 -19.44 -7.97
N VAL A 584 3.65 -18.78 -9.10
CA VAL A 584 2.66 -17.75 -9.41
C VAL A 584 2.11 -18.04 -10.79
N ILE A 585 0.80 -18.19 -10.88
CA ILE A 585 0.10 -18.40 -12.16
C ILE A 585 -0.78 -17.18 -12.39
N SER A 586 -0.60 -16.53 -13.54
CA SER A 586 -1.42 -15.40 -13.93
C SER A 586 -2.22 -15.76 -15.18
N PHE A 587 -3.49 -15.38 -15.16
CA PHE A 587 -4.40 -15.51 -16.28
C PHE A 587 -5.12 -14.18 -16.48
N SER A 588 -5.02 -13.61 -17.67
CA SER A 588 -5.65 -12.34 -18.02
C SER A 588 -6.20 -12.37 -19.42
N GLY A 589 -7.29 -11.64 -19.63
CA GLY A 589 -7.96 -11.51 -20.92
C GLY A 589 -8.70 -10.20 -21.04
N PHE A 590 -9.00 -9.85 -22.28
CA PHE A 590 -9.73 -8.64 -22.68
C PHE A 590 -10.76 -9.00 -23.75
#